data_ed640158410b0263c0cea9fb7803e00e
#
_entry.id   ed640158410b0263c0cea9fb7803e00e
#
_cell.length_a   1.000
_cell.length_b   1.000
_cell.length_c   1.000
_cell.angle_alpha   90.00
_cell.angle_beta   90.00
_cell.angle_gamma   90.00
#
_symmetry.space_group_name_H-M   'P 1'
#
loop_
_entity.id
_entity.type
_entity.pdbx_description
1 polymer ?
#
loop_
_entity_poly.entity_id
_entity_poly.type
_entity_poly.pdbx_seq_one_letter_code
_entity_poly.pdbx_strand_id
1 'polypeptide(L)'
;MLNTFVVYVEDKPGVLARVASLFRRRAFNIDSLTVGRTEKTGVSRMTIVVDTDETGARRLEAHLYKLINVLLVENVTAEAAVYRELAMIRVTATAAQRSHIMDLVDVFRAKVVDVSPESMMIEITGTDDKIDGLLHVLEGYGVLEMVRTGRVAMRRGSKAANGASAGADSAEAAPASGTISYSV
;
A
#
# COMPACT_ATOMS: atom_id res chain seq x y z
N MET A 1 10.92 8.79 13.07
CA MET A 1 9.45 8.89 12.85
C MET A 1 9.06 8.07 11.64
N LEU A 2 7.86 7.45 11.66
CA LEU A 2 7.40 6.64 10.54
C LEU A 2 7.09 7.50 9.31
N ASN A 3 7.77 7.23 8.21
CA ASN A 3 7.53 7.87 6.91
C ASN A 3 6.87 6.87 5.98
N THR A 4 5.86 7.32 5.23
CA THR A 4 5.09 6.50 4.29
C THR A 4 5.35 6.95 2.86
N PHE A 5 5.93 6.06 2.06
CA PHE A 5 6.19 6.26 0.64
C PHE A 5 5.22 5.44 -0.20
N VAL A 6 4.68 6.08 -1.22
CA VAL A 6 3.96 5.41 -2.30
C VAL A 6 4.86 5.40 -3.51
N VAL A 7 5.17 4.22 -4.03
CA VAL A 7 6.10 4.01 -5.14
C VAL A 7 5.40 3.27 -6.26
N TYR A 8 5.31 3.90 -7.42
CA TYR A 8 4.82 3.26 -8.63
C TYR A 8 5.99 2.69 -9.42
N VAL A 9 5.87 1.44 -9.82
CA VAL A 9 6.93 0.70 -10.49
C VAL A 9 6.39 -0.08 -11.68
N GLU A 10 7.25 -0.41 -12.63
CA GLU A 10 6.90 -1.38 -13.67
C GLU A 10 6.60 -2.74 -13.05
N ASP A 11 5.51 -3.40 -13.49
CA ASP A 11 5.15 -4.77 -13.06
C ASP A 11 6.00 -5.80 -13.80
N LYS A 12 7.26 -5.94 -13.35
CA LYS A 12 8.26 -6.84 -13.94
C LYS A 12 8.93 -7.69 -12.86
N PRO A 13 9.33 -8.93 -13.18
CA PRO A 13 10.10 -9.77 -12.26
C PRO A 13 11.38 -9.06 -11.76
N GLY A 14 11.66 -9.22 -10.47
CA GLY A 14 12.87 -8.69 -9.83
C GLY A 14 12.80 -7.21 -9.41
N VAL A 15 11.75 -6.46 -9.73
CA VAL A 15 11.62 -5.05 -9.33
C VAL A 15 11.55 -4.92 -7.81
N LEU A 16 10.71 -5.71 -7.15
CA LEU A 16 10.64 -5.74 -5.68
C LEU A 16 11.99 -6.06 -5.04
N ALA A 17 12.71 -7.03 -5.59
CA ALA A 17 14.05 -7.41 -5.10
C ALA A 17 15.06 -6.26 -5.22
N ARG A 18 15.00 -5.46 -6.29
CA ARG A 18 15.85 -4.26 -6.48
C ARG A 18 15.52 -3.18 -5.46
N VAL A 19 14.23 -2.93 -5.22
CA VAL A 19 13.78 -1.99 -4.18
C VAL A 19 14.27 -2.46 -2.81
N ALA A 20 13.99 -3.70 -2.40
CA ALA A 20 14.45 -4.25 -1.12
C ALA A 20 15.98 -4.22 -0.96
N SER A 21 16.74 -4.49 -2.04
CA SER A 21 18.19 -4.41 -2.05
C SER A 21 18.71 -2.98 -1.84
N LEU A 22 17.98 -1.97 -2.32
CA LEU A 22 18.30 -0.56 -2.07
C LEU A 22 18.19 -0.24 -0.57
N PHE A 23 17.09 -0.61 0.08
CA PHE A 23 16.86 -0.42 1.51
C PHE A 23 17.98 -1.09 2.33
N ARG A 24 18.29 -2.35 2.03
CA ARG A 24 19.38 -3.09 2.70
C ARG A 24 20.74 -2.38 2.54
N ARG A 25 21.11 -1.97 1.33
CA ARG A 25 22.40 -1.29 1.07
C ARG A 25 22.51 0.07 1.74
N ARG A 26 21.39 0.72 2.04
CA ARG A 26 21.33 2.04 2.66
C ARG A 26 21.02 1.99 4.15
N ALA A 27 20.94 0.77 4.70
CA ALA A 27 20.64 0.52 6.12
C ALA A 27 19.30 1.13 6.58
N PHE A 28 18.30 1.21 5.69
CA PHE A 28 16.93 1.53 6.08
C PHE A 28 16.19 0.25 6.47
N ASN A 29 15.55 0.27 7.64
CA ASN A 29 14.66 -0.80 8.05
C ASN A 29 13.25 -0.52 7.47
N ILE A 30 12.67 -1.50 6.81
CA ILE A 30 11.28 -1.44 6.34
C ILE A 30 10.38 -1.92 7.49
N ASP A 31 9.52 -1.05 7.97
CA ASP A 31 8.53 -1.36 8.99
C ASP A 31 7.36 -2.14 8.38
N SER A 32 6.80 -1.66 7.28
CA SER A 32 5.81 -2.40 6.50
C SER A 32 5.97 -2.18 5.00
N LEU A 33 5.57 -3.19 4.22
CA LEU A 33 5.64 -3.18 2.76
C LEU A 33 4.40 -3.87 2.19
N THR A 34 3.64 -3.14 1.41
CA THR A 34 2.50 -3.67 0.67
C THR A 34 2.71 -3.45 -0.81
N VAL A 35 2.46 -4.46 -1.62
CA VAL A 35 2.61 -4.43 -3.08
C VAL A 35 1.32 -4.91 -3.74
N GLY A 36 0.84 -4.18 -4.72
CA GLY A 36 -0.33 -4.55 -5.50
C GLY A 36 -0.30 -3.99 -6.91
N ARG A 37 -1.13 -4.53 -7.79
CA ARG A 37 -1.34 -3.99 -9.13
C ARG A 37 -2.14 -2.70 -9.05
N THR A 38 -1.97 -1.83 -10.03
CA THR A 38 -2.78 -0.62 -10.19
C THR A 38 -3.86 -0.83 -11.25
N GLU A 39 -4.69 0.19 -11.45
CA GLU A 39 -5.64 0.27 -12.57
C GLU A 39 -4.95 0.37 -13.94
N LYS A 40 -3.65 0.70 -13.96
CA LYS A 40 -2.84 0.76 -15.18
C LYS A 40 -2.14 -0.58 -15.41
N THR A 41 -2.38 -1.19 -16.57
CA THR A 41 -1.70 -2.44 -16.97
C THR A 41 -0.19 -2.23 -16.98
N GLY A 42 0.55 -3.19 -16.41
CA GLY A 42 2.02 -3.16 -16.36
C GLY A 42 2.60 -2.24 -15.29
N VAL A 43 1.77 -1.69 -14.39
CA VAL A 43 2.20 -0.86 -13.27
C VAL A 43 1.78 -1.50 -11.95
N SER A 44 2.74 -1.67 -11.04
CA SER A 44 2.51 -2.04 -9.66
C SER A 44 2.73 -0.85 -8.72
N ARG A 45 2.03 -0.85 -7.61
CA ARG A 45 2.12 0.16 -6.56
C ARG A 45 2.58 -0.46 -5.26
N MET A 46 3.59 0.14 -4.67
CA MET A 46 4.10 -0.24 -3.35
C MET A 46 3.76 0.84 -2.34
N THR A 47 3.33 0.47 -1.14
CA THR A 47 3.31 1.35 0.01
C THR A 47 4.39 0.86 0.97
N ILE A 48 5.35 1.71 1.28
CA ILE A 48 6.53 1.37 2.08
C ILE A 48 6.56 2.29 3.29
N VAL A 49 6.59 1.73 4.48
CA VAL A 49 6.72 2.47 5.74
C VAL A 49 8.13 2.25 6.29
N VAL A 50 8.78 3.34 6.67
CA VAL A 50 10.17 3.35 7.14
C VAL A 50 10.30 4.26 8.34
N ASP A 51 10.96 3.81 9.40
CA ASP A 51 11.34 4.69 10.50
C ASP A 51 12.64 5.42 10.17
N THR A 52 12.55 6.73 9.92
CA THR A 52 13.68 7.59 9.63
C THR A 52 13.35 9.06 9.90
N ASP A 53 14.36 9.90 9.98
CA ASP A 53 14.21 11.35 10.06
C ASP A 53 13.88 11.96 8.67
N GLU A 54 13.59 13.26 8.66
CA GLU A 54 13.24 13.97 7.42
C GLU A 54 14.39 13.97 6.39
N THR A 55 15.63 14.03 6.85
CA THR A 55 16.81 13.99 5.98
C THR A 55 16.97 12.59 5.35
N GLY A 56 16.77 11.54 6.13
CA GLY A 56 16.75 10.17 5.65
C GLY A 56 15.61 9.92 4.65
N ALA A 57 14.42 10.46 4.92
CA ALA A 57 13.28 10.36 4.02
C ALA A 57 13.57 10.99 2.64
N ARG A 58 14.12 12.20 2.61
CA ARG A 58 14.53 12.87 1.35
C ARG A 58 15.61 12.10 0.59
N ARG A 59 16.60 11.54 1.32
CA ARG A 59 17.64 10.70 0.71
C ARG A 59 17.06 9.42 0.13
N LEU A 60 16.15 8.77 0.84
CA LEU A 60 15.49 7.55 0.39
C LEU A 60 14.70 7.79 -0.90
N GLU A 61 13.90 8.86 -0.96
CA GLU A 61 13.15 9.26 -2.16
C GLU A 61 14.08 9.44 -3.36
N ALA A 62 15.17 10.22 -3.20
CA ALA A 62 16.17 10.43 -4.25
C ALA A 62 16.86 9.13 -4.71
N HIS A 63 17.03 8.15 -3.80
CA HIS A 63 17.59 6.86 -4.14
C HIS A 63 16.62 5.96 -4.87
N LEU A 64 15.32 5.99 -4.53
CA LEU A 64 14.28 5.25 -5.21
C LEU A 64 14.16 5.69 -6.67
N TYR A 65 14.21 6.99 -6.96
CA TYR A 65 14.22 7.51 -8.34
C TYR A 65 15.42 7.07 -9.20
N LYS A 66 16.50 6.59 -8.60
CA LYS A 66 17.66 6.03 -9.35
C LYS A 66 17.43 4.61 -9.87
N LEU A 67 16.35 3.95 -9.46
CA LEU A 67 16.01 2.63 -9.96
C LEU A 67 15.24 2.77 -11.29
N ILE A 68 15.75 2.13 -12.35
CA ILE A 68 15.17 2.23 -13.72
C ILE A 68 13.68 1.89 -13.76
N ASN A 69 13.23 0.96 -12.93
CA ASN A 69 11.84 0.49 -12.94
C ASN A 69 10.91 1.31 -12.04
N VAL A 70 11.40 2.36 -11.38
CA VAL A 70 10.59 3.27 -10.56
C VAL A 70 10.06 4.39 -11.44
N LEU A 71 8.73 4.49 -11.51
CA LEU A 71 8.02 5.46 -12.33
C LEU A 71 7.70 6.75 -11.57
N LEU A 72 7.31 6.62 -10.29
CA LEU A 72 6.95 7.73 -9.43
C LEU A 72 7.18 7.36 -7.96
N VAL A 73 7.64 8.30 -7.17
CA VAL A 73 7.75 8.20 -5.71
C VAL A 73 7.02 9.38 -5.08
N GLU A 74 6.17 9.09 -4.11
CA GLU A 74 5.44 10.10 -3.35
C GLU A 74 5.66 9.86 -1.86
N ASN A 75 6.20 10.84 -1.15
CA ASN A 75 6.20 10.84 0.30
C ASN A 75 4.86 11.43 0.77
N VAL A 76 3.99 10.58 1.31
CA VAL A 76 2.64 10.97 1.75
C VAL A 76 2.55 11.20 3.26
N THR A 77 3.67 11.21 3.97
CA THR A 77 3.72 11.31 5.44
C THR A 77 3.03 12.57 5.98
N ALA A 78 3.33 13.72 5.37
CA ALA A 78 2.77 15.02 5.76
C ALA A 78 1.55 15.45 4.92
N GLU A 79 1.07 14.56 4.05
CA GLU A 79 -0.01 14.86 3.12
C GLU A 79 -1.37 14.44 3.68
N ALA A 80 -2.43 15.08 3.19
CA ALA A 80 -3.78 14.62 3.48
C ALA A 80 -4.02 13.26 2.78
N ALA A 81 -3.82 12.18 3.49
CA ALA A 81 -3.96 10.82 2.98
C ALA A 81 -4.93 9.98 3.82
N VAL A 82 -5.46 8.93 3.21
CA VAL A 82 -6.20 7.86 3.90
C VAL A 82 -5.25 6.69 4.07
N TYR A 83 -5.09 6.25 5.31
CA TYR A 83 -4.31 5.08 5.66
C TYR A 83 -5.24 3.96 6.07
N ARG A 84 -4.98 2.74 5.60
CA ARG A 84 -5.71 1.53 5.99
C ARG A 84 -4.76 0.35 6.08
N GLU A 85 -5.09 -0.51 7.01
CA GLU A 85 -4.47 -1.81 7.21
C GLU A 85 -5.57 -2.82 7.49
N LEU A 86 -5.38 -4.07 7.10
CA LEU A 86 -6.23 -5.19 7.47
C LEU A 86 -5.46 -6.08 8.43
N ALA A 87 -6.11 -6.49 9.51
CA ALA A 87 -5.60 -7.50 10.41
C ALA A 87 -6.61 -8.64 10.58
N MET A 88 -6.08 -9.86 10.74
CA MET A 88 -6.84 -11.02 11.20
C MET A 88 -6.23 -11.49 12.51
N ILE A 89 -7.08 -11.65 13.53
CA ILE A 89 -6.69 -11.97 14.90
C ILE A 89 -7.48 -13.20 15.33
N ARG A 90 -6.79 -14.26 15.71
CA ARG A 90 -7.39 -15.45 16.33
C ARG A 90 -7.23 -15.36 17.82
N VAL A 91 -8.34 -15.45 18.54
CA VAL A 91 -8.38 -15.40 20.00
C VAL A 91 -9.02 -16.63 20.58
N THR A 92 -8.64 -16.99 21.80
CA THR A 92 -9.35 -17.99 22.59
C THR A 92 -10.76 -17.49 22.89
N ALA A 93 -11.78 -18.33 22.71
CA ALA A 93 -13.17 -17.96 22.87
C ALA A 93 -13.98 -19.14 23.43
N THR A 94 -13.98 -19.31 24.74
CA THR A 94 -14.89 -20.25 25.41
C THR A 94 -16.34 -19.81 25.26
N ALA A 95 -17.29 -20.70 25.42
CA ALA A 95 -18.72 -20.37 25.27
C ALA A 95 -19.15 -19.18 26.18
N ALA A 96 -18.55 -19.02 27.37
CA ALA A 96 -18.83 -17.91 28.28
C ALA A 96 -18.22 -16.56 27.82
N GLN A 97 -17.15 -16.60 27.06
CA GLN A 97 -16.44 -15.38 26.59
C GLN A 97 -16.96 -14.83 25.25
N ARG A 98 -17.66 -15.64 24.46
CA ARG A 98 -18.05 -15.29 23.09
C ARG A 98 -18.90 -14.03 23.02
N SER A 99 -19.89 -13.87 23.90
CA SER A 99 -20.72 -12.66 23.92
C SER A 99 -19.90 -11.40 24.16
N HIS A 100 -18.99 -11.42 25.11
CA HIS A 100 -18.13 -10.27 25.40
C HIS A 100 -17.18 -9.96 24.23
N ILE A 101 -16.63 -11.00 23.56
CA ILE A 101 -15.79 -10.81 22.37
C ILE A 101 -16.62 -10.19 21.22
N MET A 102 -17.87 -10.64 21.03
CA MET A 102 -18.79 -10.08 20.04
C MET A 102 -19.08 -8.59 20.30
N ASP A 103 -19.31 -8.21 21.57
CA ASP A 103 -19.50 -6.81 21.94
C ASP A 103 -18.28 -5.95 21.57
N LEU A 104 -17.05 -6.44 21.80
CA LEU A 104 -15.83 -5.77 21.40
C LEU A 104 -15.72 -5.66 19.86
N VAL A 105 -16.03 -6.73 19.13
CA VAL A 105 -16.05 -6.75 17.67
C VAL A 105 -16.96 -5.66 17.12
N ASP A 106 -18.16 -5.51 17.70
CA ASP A 106 -19.13 -4.48 17.30
C ASP A 106 -18.64 -3.06 17.61
N VAL A 107 -18.09 -2.82 18.81
CA VAL A 107 -17.53 -1.52 19.22
C VAL A 107 -16.42 -1.08 18.26
N PHE A 108 -15.53 -1.98 17.89
CA PHE A 108 -14.43 -1.69 16.96
C PHE A 108 -14.86 -1.76 15.47
N ARG A 109 -16.13 -2.08 15.17
CA ARG A 109 -16.63 -2.31 13.80
C ARG A 109 -15.73 -3.30 13.05
N ALA A 110 -15.37 -4.37 13.73
CA ALA A 110 -14.67 -5.51 13.19
C ALA A 110 -15.70 -6.58 12.74
N LYS A 111 -15.22 -7.72 12.26
CA LYS A 111 -16.07 -8.82 11.80
C LYS A 111 -15.52 -10.14 12.34
N VAL A 112 -16.39 -11.04 12.78
CA VAL A 112 -16.02 -12.43 12.99
C VAL A 112 -16.09 -13.14 11.65
N VAL A 113 -15.00 -13.79 11.23
CA VAL A 113 -14.88 -14.49 9.95
C VAL A 113 -14.81 -16.00 10.12
N ASP A 114 -14.47 -16.48 11.33
CA ASP A 114 -14.49 -17.90 11.66
C ASP A 114 -14.78 -18.11 13.16
N VAL A 115 -15.51 -19.17 13.48
CA VAL A 115 -15.82 -19.57 14.85
C VAL A 115 -15.59 -21.07 15.03
N SER A 116 -14.74 -21.42 15.98
CA SER A 116 -14.46 -22.80 16.39
C SER A 116 -14.90 -23.04 17.84
N PRO A 117 -14.96 -24.27 18.35
CA PRO A 117 -15.39 -24.54 19.72
C PRO A 117 -14.66 -23.74 20.80
N GLU A 118 -13.36 -23.45 20.59
CA GLU A 118 -12.50 -22.79 21.59
C GLU A 118 -11.83 -21.51 21.09
N SER A 119 -12.12 -21.08 19.87
CA SER A 119 -11.52 -19.88 19.28
C SER A 119 -12.45 -19.13 18.34
N MET A 120 -12.15 -17.86 18.12
CA MET A 120 -12.77 -17.01 17.11
C MET A 120 -11.69 -16.30 16.29
N MET A 121 -11.94 -16.14 14.99
CA MET A 121 -11.10 -15.33 14.12
C MET A 121 -11.82 -14.03 13.78
N ILE A 122 -11.16 -12.92 14.04
CA ILE A 122 -11.68 -11.56 13.91
C ILE A 122 -10.90 -10.84 12.81
N GLU A 123 -11.62 -10.31 11.83
CA GLU A 123 -11.08 -9.43 10.80
C GLU A 123 -11.37 -7.96 11.17
N ILE A 124 -10.37 -7.11 11.06
CA ILE A 124 -10.53 -5.67 11.27
C ILE A 124 -9.77 -4.90 10.17
N THR A 125 -10.40 -3.84 9.69
CA THR A 125 -9.77 -2.87 8.80
C THR A 125 -9.81 -1.48 9.44
N GLY A 126 -8.69 -0.77 9.43
CA GLY A 126 -8.62 0.55 10.04
C GLY A 126 -7.26 1.21 9.93
N THR A 127 -7.04 2.19 10.80
CA THR A 127 -5.71 2.74 11.09
C THR A 127 -4.98 1.84 12.08
N ASP A 128 -3.67 1.99 12.18
CA ASP A 128 -2.83 1.24 13.12
C ASP A 128 -3.39 1.35 14.55
N ASP A 129 -3.67 2.58 15.02
CA ASP A 129 -4.19 2.83 16.37
C ASP A 129 -5.50 2.08 16.65
N LYS A 130 -6.37 1.96 15.63
CA LYS A 130 -7.64 1.22 15.77
C LYS A 130 -7.37 -0.28 15.93
N ILE A 131 -6.44 -0.83 15.16
CA ILE A 131 -6.09 -2.25 15.19
C ILE A 131 -5.37 -2.57 16.50
N ASP A 132 -4.43 -1.73 16.91
CA ASP A 132 -3.70 -1.88 18.17
C ASP A 132 -4.64 -1.76 19.38
N GLY A 133 -5.62 -0.85 19.31
CA GLY A 133 -6.65 -0.74 20.34
C GLY A 133 -7.50 -2.01 20.50
N LEU A 134 -7.91 -2.64 19.39
CA LEU A 134 -8.62 -3.91 19.44
C LEU A 134 -7.70 -5.00 19.95
N LEU A 135 -6.47 -5.08 19.46
CA LEU A 135 -5.50 -6.09 19.90
C LEU A 135 -5.28 -6.03 21.42
N HIS A 136 -5.08 -4.82 21.96
CA HIS A 136 -4.86 -4.62 23.38
C HIS A 136 -6.01 -5.14 24.25
N VAL A 137 -7.27 -4.90 23.88
CA VAL A 137 -8.41 -5.42 24.65
C VAL A 137 -8.59 -6.94 24.47
N LEU A 138 -8.17 -7.51 23.32
CA LEU A 138 -8.23 -8.94 23.05
C LEU A 138 -7.13 -9.74 23.77
N GLU A 139 -6.03 -9.10 24.18
CA GLU A 139 -4.95 -9.76 24.95
C GLU A 139 -5.48 -10.47 26.21
N GLY A 140 -6.48 -9.88 26.88
CA GLY A 140 -7.10 -10.46 28.06
C GLY A 140 -7.83 -11.79 27.83
N TYR A 141 -8.17 -12.12 26.59
CA TYR A 141 -8.81 -13.39 26.19
C TYR A 141 -7.81 -14.44 25.71
N GLY A 142 -6.58 -14.03 25.41
CA GLY A 142 -5.51 -14.87 24.87
C GLY A 142 -5.49 -14.86 23.35
N VAL A 143 -4.64 -14.00 22.78
CA VAL A 143 -4.37 -13.96 21.35
C VAL A 143 -3.51 -15.16 20.96
N LEU A 144 -4.02 -15.98 20.05
CA LEU A 144 -3.35 -17.21 19.58
C LEU A 144 -2.47 -16.94 18.36
N GLU A 145 -2.96 -16.09 17.45
CA GLU A 145 -2.29 -15.78 16.19
C GLU A 145 -2.78 -14.43 15.65
N MET A 146 -1.91 -13.71 15.02
CA MET A 146 -2.27 -12.45 14.33
C MET A 146 -1.48 -12.33 13.03
N VAL A 147 -2.14 -11.80 12.00
CA VAL A 147 -1.49 -11.39 10.75
C VAL A 147 -1.99 -10.00 10.34
N ARG A 148 -1.08 -9.18 9.80
CA ARG A 148 -1.37 -7.85 9.26
C ARG A 148 -0.86 -7.72 7.84
N THR A 149 -1.58 -6.98 7.00
CA THR A 149 -1.12 -6.70 5.63
C THR A 149 0.03 -5.69 5.57
N GLY A 150 0.15 -4.87 6.58
CA GLY A 150 0.86 -3.60 6.49
C GLY A 150 -0.02 -2.48 5.91
N ARG A 151 0.48 -1.26 6.02
CA ARG A 151 -0.24 -0.06 5.67
C ARG A 151 -0.39 0.12 4.15
N VAL A 152 -1.61 0.41 3.69
CA VAL A 152 -1.87 1.02 2.38
C VAL A 152 -2.22 2.48 2.57
N ALA A 153 -1.78 3.36 1.66
CA ALA A 153 -2.01 4.79 1.74
C ALA A 153 -2.55 5.31 0.41
N MET A 154 -3.49 6.24 0.45
CA MET A 154 -3.98 6.94 -0.74
C MET A 154 -4.21 8.41 -0.39
N ARG A 155 -3.70 9.33 -1.23
CA ARG A 155 -3.94 10.76 -1.08
C ARG A 155 -5.43 11.08 -1.16
N ARG A 156 -5.87 12.05 -0.37
CA ARG A 156 -7.21 12.62 -0.46
C ARG A 156 -7.26 13.67 -1.58
N GLY A 157 -8.41 13.77 -2.26
CA GLY A 157 -8.68 14.77 -3.28
C GLY A 157 -8.26 14.36 -4.70
N SER A 158 -8.52 15.25 -5.68
CA SER A 158 -8.46 14.97 -7.12
C SER A 158 -7.09 15.13 -7.78
N LYS A 159 -6.00 15.25 -7.04
CA LYS A 159 -4.66 15.18 -7.63
C LYS A 159 -4.32 13.71 -7.89
N ALA A 160 -4.91 13.15 -8.94
CA ALA A 160 -4.37 11.94 -9.55
C ALA A 160 -2.90 12.18 -9.90
N ALA A 161 -2.06 11.16 -9.74
CA ALA A 161 -0.64 11.20 -10.08
C ALA A 161 -0.45 11.64 -11.54
N ASN A 162 -0.30 12.94 -11.78
CA ASN A 162 -0.01 13.52 -13.09
C ASN A 162 1.49 13.34 -13.41
N GLY A 163 1.91 12.10 -13.60
CA GLY A 163 3.31 11.78 -13.82
C GLY A 163 3.60 10.74 -14.91
N ALA A 164 2.59 10.28 -15.66
CA ALA A 164 2.80 9.25 -16.68
C ALA A 164 2.06 9.52 -17.98
N SER A 165 2.06 10.77 -18.47
CA SER A 165 1.58 11.11 -19.82
C SER A 165 2.55 12.06 -20.52
N ALA A 166 3.80 11.60 -20.73
CA ALA A 166 4.71 12.25 -21.67
C ALA A 166 5.49 11.14 -22.38
N GLY A 167 4.96 10.66 -23.49
CA GLY A 167 5.71 9.74 -24.34
C GLY A 167 4.89 8.79 -25.20
N ALA A 168 3.83 9.27 -25.86
CA ALA A 168 3.27 8.61 -27.05
C ALA A 168 2.24 9.54 -27.68
N ASP A 169 2.70 10.48 -28.48
CA ASP A 169 2.06 10.89 -29.74
C ASP A 169 2.90 11.98 -30.41
N SER A 170 3.73 11.57 -31.32
CA SER A 170 4.18 12.38 -32.45
C SER A 170 4.59 11.45 -33.59
N ALA A 171 3.58 10.81 -34.17
CA ALA A 171 3.67 10.31 -35.53
C ALA A 171 2.90 11.30 -36.41
N GLU A 172 3.63 12.23 -36.94
CA GLU A 172 3.25 13.24 -37.91
C GLU A 172 2.73 12.57 -39.18
N ALA A 173 1.44 12.75 -39.46
CA ALA A 173 0.85 12.38 -40.72
C ALA A 173 1.12 13.54 -41.74
N ALA A 174 2.01 13.30 -42.65
CA ALA A 174 2.24 14.21 -43.80
C ALA A 174 1.01 14.25 -44.73
N PRO A 175 0.63 15.41 -45.27
CA PRO A 175 -0.47 15.51 -46.22
C PRO A 175 0.00 15.10 -47.62
N ALA A 176 -0.65 14.13 -48.20
CA ALA A 176 -0.51 13.79 -49.61
C ALA A 176 -1.30 14.82 -50.46
N SER A 177 -0.62 15.78 -51.05
CA SER A 177 -1.11 16.56 -52.18
C SER A 177 -0.60 15.92 -53.46
N GLY A 178 -1.51 15.39 -54.25
CA GLY A 178 -1.23 14.85 -55.57
C GLY A 178 -2.42 15.05 -56.50
N THR A 179 -2.58 16.29 -57.01
CA THR A 179 -3.49 16.59 -58.11
C THR A 179 -2.83 16.12 -59.39
N ILE A 180 -3.42 15.16 -60.07
CA ILE A 180 -3.05 14.82 -61.46
C ILE A 180 -4.22 15.22 -62.37
N SER A 181 -4.01 16.30 -63.14
CA SER A 181 -4.86 16.69 -64.27
C SER A 181 -4.43 15.94 -65.52
N TYR A 182 -5.37 15.31 -66.19
CA TYR A 182 -5.20 14.86 -67.57
C TYR A 182 -6.03 15.76 -68.49
N SER A 183 -5.34 16.39 -69.45
CA SER A 183 -5.94 16.98 -70.61
C SER A 183 -5.73 16.10 -71.84
N VAL A 184 -6.78 16.07 -72.69
CA VAL A 184 -6.95 15.53 -74.04
C VAL A 184 -7.26 14.10 -74.19
#